data_b108466ab3be85c7e26dac6996772464
#
_entry.id   b108466ab3be85c7e26dac6996772464
#
_cell.length_a   1.000
_cell.length_b   1.000
_cell.length_c   1.000
_cell.angle_alpha   90.00
_cell.angle_beta   90.00
_cell.angle_gamma   90.00
#
_symmetry.space_group_name_H-M   'P 1'
#
loop_
_entity.id
_entity.type
_entity.pdbx_description
1 polymer ?
#
loop_
_entity_poly.entity_id
_entity_poly.type
_entity_poly.pdbx_seq_one_letter_code
_entity_poly.pdbx_strand_id
1 'polypeptide(L)'
;MLKRLIKRQWPLIGLGLLLASVAFFLVRSGRDLIQTPLLSIISSEEGIKLKDIRYAQDDPDKGVKWVLNAREVTVSEDKKSFVFNEFKLEVAPEKRAAFSLKGNRGDYSRDTGEINLWGNLEGFSEEGYRILTEHLLINEANGQISTDEPVKILGPFFTVTGRGLWVDLEKEKLKIHTDVTTFLNQRSLI
;
A
#
# COMPACT_ATOMS: atom_id res chain seq x y z
N MET A 1 36.58 -40.70 -33.13
CA MET A 1 37.20 -39.39 -32.70
C MET A 1 36.18 -38.38 -32.11
N LEU A 2 34.89 -38.56 -32.31
CA LEU A 2 33.84 -37.59 -31.82
C LEU A 2 33.60 -37.59 -30.28
N LYS A 3 33.83 -38.73 -29.60
CA LYS A 3 33.54 -38.84 -28.15
C LYS A 3 34.51 -38.08 -27.22
N ARG A 4 35.67 -37.64 -27.68
CA ARG A 4 36.66 -36.88 -26.88
C ARG A 4 36.45 -35.38 -26.93
N LEU A 5 35.76 -34.83 -27.91
CA LEU A 5 35.46 -33.40 -28.05
C LEU A 5 34.28 -32.98 -27.15
N ILE A 6 33.30 -33.89 -26.94
CA ILE A 6 32.11 -33.62 -26.11
C ILE A 6 32.48 -33.51 -24.62
N LYS A 7 33.47 -34.24 -24.13
CA LYS A 7 33.88 -34.17 -22.71
C LYS A 7 34.60 -32.87 -22.31
N ARG A 8 35.20 -32.17 -23.28
CA ARG A 8 35.96 -30.94 -22.99
C ARG A 8 35.10 -29.69 -23.10
N GLN A 9 33.93 -29.78 -23.73
CA GLN A 9 33.00 -28.63 -23.91
C GLN A 9 31.72 -28.71 -23.07
N TRP A 10 31.59 -29.71 -22.23
CA TRP A 10 30.41 -29.90 -21.38
C TRP A 10 30.10 -28.69 -20.50
N PRO A 11 31.06 -27.95 -19.87
CA PRO A 11 30.74 -26.76 -19.12
C PRO A 11 30.22 -25.63 -20.00
N LEU A 12 30.66 -25.52 -21.25
CA LEU A 12 30.19 -24.51 -22.21
C LEU A 12 28.78 -24.81 -22.72
N ILE A 13 28.46 -26.10 -22.93
CA ILE A 13 27.11 -26.54 -23.32
C ILE A 13 26.14 -26.34 -22.13
N GLY A 14 26.57 -26.65 -20.91
CA GLY A 14 25.78 -26.38 -19.68
C GLY A 14 25.52 -24.89 -19.46
N LEU A 15 26.53 -24.06 -19.67
CA LEU A 15 26.39 -22.59 -19.59
C LEU A 15 25.45 -22.04 -20.66
N GLY A 16 25.57 -22.55 -21.90
CA GLY A 16 24.68 -22.15 -23.01
C GLY A 16 23.22 -22.54 -22.75
N LEU A 17 22.98 -23.74 -22.19
CA LEU A 17 21.65 -24.21 -21.84
C LEU A 17 21.06 -23.41 -20.67
N LEU A 18 21.88 -23.04 -19.69
CA LEU A 18 21.48 -22.19 -18.56
C LEU A 18 21.12 -20.78 -19.03
N LEU A 19 21.92 -20.16 -19.90
CA LEU A 19 21.63 -18.86 -20.49
C LEU A 19 20.38 -18.88 -21.37
N ALA A 20 20.18 -19.95 -22.16
CA ALA A 20 18.97 -20.14 -22.95
C ALA A 20 17.72 -20.33 -22.07
N SER A 21 17.84 -21.05 -20.94
CA SER A 21 16.78 -21.22 -19.95
C SER A 21 16.41 -19.89 -19.29
N VAL A 22 17.41 -19.09 -18.89
CA VAL A 22 17.19 -17.75 -18.30
C VAL A 22 16.56 -16.82 -19.33
N ALA A 23 17.05 -16.81 -20.56
CA ALA A 23 16.47 -15.99 -21.63
C ALA A 23 15.03 -16.41 -21.95
N PHE A 24 14.76 -17.73 -22.00
CA PHE A 24 13.41 -18.25 -22.20
C PHE A 24 12.48 -17.89 -21.05
N PHE A 25 12.97 -17.93 -19.81
CA PHE A 25 12.22 -17.53 -18.63
C PHE A 25 11.93 -16.02 -18.63
N LEU A 26 12.91 -15.19 -18.99
CA LEU A 26 12.73 -13.74 -19.12
C LEU A 26 11.71 -13.36 -20.22
N VAL A 27 11.77 -14.06 -21.38
CA VAL A 27 10.83 -13.83 -22.48
C VAL A 27 9.42 -14.32 -22.09
N ARG A 28 9.31 -15.39 -21.33
CA ARG A 28 8.01 -15.93 -20.89
C ARG A 28 7.42 -15.12 -19.74
N SER A 29 8.25 -14.66 -18.78
CA SER A 29 7.81 -13.75 -17.70
C SER A 29 7.46 -12.34 -18.21
N GLY A 30 7.99 -11.93 -19.37
CA GLY A 30 7.66 -10.64 -19.99
C GLY A 30 6.29 -10.55 -20.66
N ARG A 31 5.48 -11.62 -20.67
CA ARG A 31 4.15 -11.61 -21.29
C ARG A 31 2.99 -11.30 -20.34
N ASP A 32 3.23 -11.34 -19.03
CA ASP A 32 2.24 -10.93 -18.03
C ASP A 32 2.52 -9.54 -17.44
N LEU A 33 3.46 -8.80 -18.04
CA LEU A 33 3.74 -7.41 -17.67
C LEU A 33 2.70 -6.49 -18.31
N ILE A 34 1.65 -6.23 -17.54
CA ILE A 34 1.02 -4.91 -17.45
C ILE A 34 0.44 -4.40 -18.77
N GLN A 35 -0.86 -4.56 -18.93
CA GLN A 35 -1.65 -3.53 -19.59
C GLN A 35 -1.51 -2.24 -18.75
N THR A 36 -0.41 -1.55 -18.92
CA THR A 36 -0.23 -0.19 -18.43
C THR A 36 -1.11 0.69 -19.32
N PRO A 37 -2.14 1.38 -18.79
CA PRO A 37 -2.74 2.48 -19.55
C PRO A 37 -1.60 3.45 -19.90
N LEU A 38 -1.69 4.07 -21.07
CA LEU A 38 -0.73 5.05 -21.57
C LEU A 38 -0.58 6.15 -20.50
N LEU A 39 0.45 6.02 -19.67
CA LEU A 39 0.78 6.98 -18.64
C LEU A 39 1.26 8.25 -19.35
N SER A 40 0.53 9.34 -19.17
CA SER A 40 1.00 10.67 -19.56
C SER A 40 2.15 11.05 -18.62
N ILE A 41 3.38 10.69 -18.99
CA ILE A 41 4.58 11.06 -18.23
C ILE A 41 4.91 12.52 -18.60
N ILE A 42 4.69 13.43 -17.66
CA ILE A 42 5.14 14.81 -17.77
C ILE A 42 6.37 14.93 -16.89
N SER A 43 7.54 15.00 -17.53
CA SER A 43 8.81 15.32 -16.85
C SER A 43 8.80 16.82 -16.52
N SER A 44 8.87 17.17 -15.24
CA SER A 44 9.02 18.55 -14.73
C SER A 44 10.28 18.62 -13.85
N GLU A 45 10.79 19.81 -13.62
CA GLU A 45 11.93 20.06 -12.70
C GLU A 45 11.69 19.57 -11.27
N GLU A 46 10.45 19.20 -10.92
CA GLU A 46 10.05 18.69 -9.60
C GLU A 46 9.97 17.16 -9.50
N GLY A 47 10.38 16.42 -10.55
CA GLY A 47 10.29 14.95 -10.60
C GLY A 47 9.30 14.42 -11.64
N ILE A 48 8.98 13.15 -11.57
CA ILE A 48 8.09 12.45 -12.51
C ILE A 48 6.65 12.52 -12.01
N LYS A 49 5.75 13.14 -12.80
CA LYS A 49 4.31 13.18 -12.53
C LYS A 49 3.58 12.10 -13.33
N LEU A 50 2.81 11.30 -12.66
CA LEU A 50 2.01 10.21 -13.21
C LEU A 50 0.53 10.49 -12.89
N LYS A 51 -0.38 10.26 -13.84
CA LYS A 51 -1.82 10.49 -13.66
C LYS A 51 -2.59 9.18 -13.73
N ASP A 52 -3.72 9.13 -13.02
CA ASP A 52 -4.67 8.01 -13.00
C ASP A 52 -3.97 6.66 -12.72
N ILE A 53 -3.19 6.65 -11.63
CA ILE A 53 -2.36 5.51 -11.26
C ILE A 53 -3.21 4.47 -10.53
N ARG A 54 -3.03 3.22 -10.94
CA ARG A 54 -3.40 2.05 -10.17
C ARG A 54 -2.16 1.20 -9.93
N TYR A 55 -1.74 1.12 -8.70
CA TYR A 55 -0.63 0.26 -8.27
C TYR A 55 -1.16 -0.85 -7.38
N ALA A 56 -0.87 -2.09 -7.73
CA ALA A 56 -1.27 -3.26 -6.96
C ALA A 56 -0.03 -4.07 -6.57
N GLN A 57 0.01 -4.53 -5.35
CA GLN A 57 1.05 -5.41 -4.84
C GLN A 57 0.42 -6.57 -4.09
N ASP A 58 0.93 -7.77 -4.36
CA ASP A 58 0.67 -8.98 -3.60
C ASP A 58 1.95 -9.31 -2.83
N ASP A 59 1.88 -9.36 -1.51
CA ASP A 59 2.98 -9.75 -0.62
C ASP A 59 2.62 -11.09 0.04
N PRO A 60 2.97 -12.23 -0.59
CA PRO A 60 2.64 -13.56 -0.09
C PRO A 60 3.29 -13.86 1.26
N ASP A 61 4.47 -13.28 1.54
CA ASP A 61 5.21 -13.50 2.79
C ASP A 61 4.48 -12.88 3.98
N LYS A 62 3.79 -11.76 3.75
CA LYS A 62 2.94 -11.09 4.74
C LYS A 62 1.47 -11.49 4.64
N GLY A 63 1.06 -12.24 3.60
CA GLY A 63 -0.33 -12.61 3.35
C GLY A 63 -1.24 -11.39 3.16
N VAL A 64 -0.77 -10.37 2.45
CA VAL A 64 -1.50 -9.12 2.25
C VAL A 64 -1.47 -8.70 0.79
N LYS A 65 -2.63 -8.43 0.24
CA LYS A 65 -2.79 -7.75 -1.05
C LYS A 65 -3.22 -6.33 -0.83
N TRP A 66 -2.64 -5.39 -1.55
CA TRP A 66 -3.08 -4.01 -1.50
C TRP A 66 -3.07 -3.35 -2.87
N VAL A 67 -3.99 -2.40 -3.04
CA VAL A 67 -4.17 -1.63 -4.27
C VAL A 67 -4.26 -0.16 -3.90
N LEU A 68 -3.38 0.65 -4.47
CA LEU A 68 -3.45 2.10 -4.41
C LEU A 68 -3.96 2.64 -5.74
N ASN A 69 -5.06 3.37 -5.70
CA ASN A 69 -5.54 4.18 -6.81
C ASN A 69 -5.29 5.65 -6.44
N ALA A 70 -4.69 6.43 -7.32
CA ALA A 70 -4.47 7.85 -7.12
C ALA A 70 -4.66 8.61 -8.43
N ARG A 71 -5.25 9.81 -8.36
CA ARG A 71 -5.42 10.67 -9.53
C ARG A 71 -4.09 11.20 -10.06
N GLU A 72 -3.17 11.52 -9.17
CA GLU A 72 -1.83 11.99 -9.50
C GLU A 72 -0.81 11.46 -8.49
N VAL A 73 0.34 11.02 -8.98
CA VAL A 73 1.51 10.67 -8.17
C VAL A 73 2.71 11.42 -8.71
N THR A 74 3.40 12.14 -7.83
CA THR A 74 4.69 12.77 -8.11
C THR A 74 5.78 11.97 -7.41
N VAL A 75 6.79 11.57 -8.16
CA VAL A 75 7.96 10.84 -7.65
C VAL A 75 9.16 11.77 -7.72
N SER A 76 9.87 11.95 -6.60
CA SER A 76 11.10 12.75 -6.57
C SER A 76 12.18 12.17 -7.51
N GLU A 77 13.15 12.98 -7.94
CA GLU A 77 14.23 12.57 -8.84
C GLU A 77 15.06 11.40 -8.27
N ASP A 78 15.32 11.42 -6.97
CA ASP A 78 16.03 10.36 -6.26
C ASP A 78 15.17 9.11 -5.98
N LYS A 79 13.87 9.14 -6.36
CA LYS A 79 12.88 8.07 -6.17
C LYS A 79 12.67 7.66 -4.69
N LYS A 80 12.94 8.55 -3.77
CA LYS A 80 12.80 8.29 -2.34
C LYS A 80 11.51 8.85 -1.74
N SER A 81 10.94 9.87 -2.38
CA SER A 81 9.70 10.52 -1.93
C SER A 81 8.61 10.39 -2.98
N PHE A 82 7.41 10.11 -2.51
CA PHE A 82 6.20 9.96 -3.33
C PHE A 82 5.12 10.85 -2.74
N VAL A 83 4.54 11.71 -3.57
CA VAL A 83 3.37 12.50 -3.22
C VAL A 83 2.22 12.04 -4.08
N PHE A 84 1.08 11.74 -3.48
CA PHE A 84 -0.12 11.28 -4.19
C PHE A 84 -1.34 12.10 -3.79
N ASN A 85 -2.17 12.39 -4.79
CA ASN A 85 -3.37 13.21 -4.63
C ASN A 85 -4.62 12.41 -4.99
N GLU A 86 -5.72 12.67 -4.27
CA GLU A 86 -7.01 12.00 -4.45
C GLU A 86 -6.84 10.47 -4.49
N PHE A 87 -6.49 9.90 -3.35
CA PHE A 87 -6.13 8.50 -3.27
C PHE A 87 -7.23 7.62 -2.63
N LYS A 88 -7.22 6.37 -3.03
CA LYS A 88 -7.93 5.26 -2.37
C LYS A 88 -6.97 4.07 -2.26
N LEU A 89 -6.71 3.66 -1.04
CA LEU A 89 -5.96 2.46 -0.69
C LEU A 89 -6.95 1.36 -0.30
N GLU A 90 -6.80 0.18 -0.86
CA GLU A 90 -7.54 -1.03 -0.49
C GLU A 90 -6.54 -2.08 -0.01
N VAL A 91 -6.79 -2.65 1.16
CA VAL A 91 -5.94 -3.66 1.78
C VAL A 91 -6.77 -4.88 2.08
N ALA A 92 -6.36 -6.03 1.55
CA ALA A 92 -7.04 -7.31 1.73
C ALA A 92 -6.06 -8.33 2.35
N PRO A 93 -6.01 -8.44 3.69
CA PRO A 93 -5.25 -9.48 4.37
C PRO A 93 -5.94 -10.83 4.20
N GLU A 94 -5.16 -11.92 4.07
CA GLU A 94 -5.74 -13.27 3.89
C GLU A 94 -6.60 -13.76 5.06
N LYS A 95 -6.31 -13.28 6.27
CA LYS A 95 -6.94 -13.78 7.51
C LYS A 95 -7.77 -12.75 8.27
N ARG A 96 -7.99 -11.57 7.71
CA ARG A 96 -8.71 -10.47 8.35
C ARG A 96 -9.65 -9.81 7.34
N ALA A 97 -10.63 -9.05 7.84
CA ALA A 97 -11.51 -8.27 6.99
C ALA A 97 -10.74 -7.25 6.15
N ALA A 98 -11.15 -7.10 4.90
CA ALA A 98 -10.58 -6.08 4.04
C ALA A 98 -10.93 -4.67 4.56
N PHE A 99 -10.04 -3.76 4.25
CA PHE A 99 -10.11 -2.39 4.73
C PHE A 99 -9.76 -1.45 3.58
N SER A 100 -10.40 -0.30 3.53
CA SER A 100 -10.09 0.75 2.57
C SER A 100 -9.88 2.08 3.29
N LEU A 101 -8.99 2.91 2.75
CA LEU A 101 -8.71 4.26 3.22
C LEU A 101 -8.66 5.19 2.02
N LYS A 102 -9.40 6.29 2.08
CA LYS A 102 -9.36 7.34 1.06
C LYS A 102 -9.03 8.69 1.69
N GLY A 103 -8.51 9.61 0.90
CA GLY A 103 -8.16 10.95 1.31
C GLY A 103 -7.73 11.82 0.15
N ASN A 104 -7.46 13.10 0.45
CA ASN A 104 -7.14 14.07 -0.60
C ASN A 104 -5.67 14.05 -0.98
N ARG A 105 -4.76 13.87 -0.02
CA ARG A 105 -3.32 13.92 -0.25
C ARG A 105 -2.58 12.98 0.68
N GLY A 106 -1.48 12.44 0.20
CA GLY A 106 -0.51 11.73 1.01
C GLY A 106 0.91 11.92 0.50
N ASP A 107 1.87 11.70 1.37
CA ASP A 107 3.26 11.51 1.01
C ASP A 107 3.85 10.26 1.68
N TYR A 108 4.84 9.70 1.04
CA TYR A 108 5.59 8.55 1.53
C TYR A 108 7.09 8.83 1.38
N SER A 109 7.84 8.61 2.41
CA SER A 109 9.31 8.66 2.43
C SER A 109 9.90 7.28 2.61
N ARG A 110 10.67 6.81 1.64
CA ARG A 110 11.39 5.53 1.73
C ARG A 110 12.48 5.53 2.80
N ASP A 111 13.10 6.69 3.03
CA ASP A 111 14.22 6.79 3.97
C ASP A 111 13.75 6.64 5.42
N THR A 112 12.55 7.12 5.75
CA THR A 112 11.99 7.05 7.10
C THR A 112 10.96 5.93 7.26
N GLY A 113 10.38 5.42 6.17
CA GLY A 113 9.24 4.51 6.19
C GLY A 113 7.96 5.19 6.71
N GLU A 114 7.86 6.51 6.60
CA GLU A 114 6.73 7.28 7.07
C GLU A 114 5.79 7.62 5.92
N ILE A 115 4.49 7.47 6.18
CA ILE A 115 3.40 7.89 5.30
C ILE A 115 2.57 8.92 6.05
N ASN A 116 2.47 10.12 5.50
CA ASN A 116 1.58 11.15 5.98
C ASN A 116 0.37 11.27 5.06
N LEU A 117 -0.81 11.35 5.63
CA LEU A 117 -2.08 11.41 4.90
C LEU A 117 -2.91 12.58 5.40
N TRP A 118 -3.54 13.32 4.49
CA TRP A 118 -4.32 14.51 4.82
C TRP A 118 -5.61 14.65 4.02
N GLY A 119 -6.56 15.32 4.64
CA GLY A 119 -7.77 15.87 4.06
C GLY A 119 -8.87 14.82 3.87
N ASN A 120 -9.93 14.96 4.65
CA ASN A 120 -11.13 14.13 4.59
C ASN A 120 -10.83 12.64 4.60
N LEU A 121 -9.94 12.20 5.51
CA LEU A 121 -9.56 10.81 5.61
C LEU A 121 -10.74 9.98 6.09
N GLU A 122 -11.09 8.95 5.33
CA GLU A 122 -12.13 8.01 5.66
C GLU A 122 -11.62 6.57 5.49
N GLY A 123 -11.47 5.88 6.60
CA GLY A 123 -11.20 4.44 6.67
C GLY A 123 -12.51 3.65 6.79
N PHE A 124 -12.61 2.55 6.08
CA PHE A 124 -13.77 1.65 6.11
C PHE A 124 -13.32 0.20 6.15
N SER A 125 -13.88 -0.59 7.07
CA SER A 125 -13.69 -2.04 7.17
C SER A 125 -14.95 -2.77 6.67
N GLU A 126 -14.79 -3.93 6.05
CA GLU A 126 -15.91 -4.81 5.66
C GLU A 126 -16.79 -5.23 6.84
N GLU A 127 -16.27 -5.19 8.06
CA GLU A 127 -17.03 -5.41 9.29
C GLU A 127 -17.96 -4.24 9.67
N GLY A 128 -17.98 -3.17 8.88
CA GLY A 128 -18.83 -2.00 9.07
C GLY A 128 -18.25 -0.91 9.99
N TYR A 129 -16.97 -0.98 10.32
CA TYR A 129 -16.30 0.11 11.03
C TYR A 129 -15.89 1.22 10.06
N ARG A 130 -16.05 2.48 10.49
CA ARG A 130 -15.60 3.66 9.77
C ARG A 130 -14.79 4.55 10.71
N ILE A 131 -13.69 5.09 10.22
CA ILE A 131 -12.84 6.05 10.93
C ILE A 131 -12.75 7.32 10.09
N LEU A 132 -13.02 8.46 10.69
CA LEU A 132 -12.96 9.76 10.06
C LEU A 132 -11.96 10.63 10.82
N THR A 133 -11.05 11.28 10.10
CA THR A 133 -10.09 12.26 10.64
C THR A 133 -9.53 13.13 9.51
N GLU A 134 -8.76 14.17 9.84
CA GLU A 134 -8.14 15.05 8.84
C GLU A 134 -6.68 14.73 8.55
N HIS A 135 -6.00 14.01 9.46
CA HIS A 135 -4.60 13.64 9.31
C HIS A 135 -4.32 12.27 9.91
N LEU A 136 -3.41 11.52 9.28
CA LEU A 136 -2.81 10.29 9.83
C LEU A 136 -1.32 10.25 9.49
N LEU A 137 -0.52 9.90 10.47
CA LEU A 137 0.88 9.49 10.33
C LEU A 137 0.96 7.98 10.51
N ILE A 138 1.49 7.28 9.52
CA ILE A 138 1.75 5.84 9.55
C ILE A 138 3.26 5.65 9.54
N ASN A 139 3.78 4.90 10.49
CA ASN A 139 5.18 4.49 10.54
C ASN A 139 5.26 2.99 10.28
N GLU A 140 5.77 2.62 9.08
CA GLU A 140 5.88 1.22 8.66
C GLU A 140 6.84 0.41 9.52
N ALA A 141 7.93 1.04 10.01
CA ALA A 141 8.98 0.35 10.73
C ALA A 141 8.51 -0.23 12.07
N ASN A 142 7.56 0.43 12.72
CA ASN A 142 7.03 0.01 14.01
C ASN A 142 5.55 -0.38 13.97
N GLY A 143 4.92 -0.37 12.79
CA GLY A 143 3.53 -0.72 12.61
C GLY A 143 2.56 0.20 13.35
N GLN A 144 2.90 1.49 13.48
CA GLN A 144 2.10 2.45 14.24
C GLN A 144 1.37 3.43 13.34
N ILE A 145 0.14 3.78 13.75
CA ILE A 145 -0.67 4.82 13.12
C ILE A 145 -1.03 5.83 14.22
N SER A 146 -0.88 7.12 13.93
CA SER A 146 -1.19 8.18 14.89
C SER A 146 -1.78 9.43 14.23
N THR A 147 -2.50 10.19 15.02
CA THR A 147 -2.92 11.57 14.72
C THR A 147 -3.17 12.34 16.00
N ASP A 148 -2.98 13.65 15.96
CA ASP A 148 -3.37 14.57 17.04
C ASP A 148 -4.71 15.28 16.72
N GLU A 149 -5.28 15.01 15.56
CA GLU A 149 -6.52 15.61 15.08
C GLU A 149 -7.77 14.97 15.74
N PRO A 150 -8.94 15.63 15.64
CA PRO A 150 -10.20 15.01 16.01
C PRO A 150 -10.44 13.72 15.22
N VAL A 151 -10.92 12.72 15.92
CA VAL A 151 -11.28 11.42 15.32
C VAL A 151 -12.72 11.06 15.65
N LYS A 152 -13.37 10.42 14.67
CA LYS A 152 -14.70 9.82 14.85
C LYS A 152 -14.66 8.38 14.37
N ILE A 153 -14.99 7.45 15.24
CA ILE A 153 -15.08 6.02 14.95
C ILE A 153 -16.54 5.62 15.04
N LEU A 154 -17.07 5.10 13.93
CA LEU A 154 -18.41 4.52 13.85
C LEU A 154 -18.28 3.01 13.79
N GLY A 155 -18.86 2.32 14.73
CA GLY A 155 -19.04 0.87 14.73
C GLY A 155 -20.50 0.51 14.49
N PRO A 156 -20.82 -0.79 14.32
CA PRO A 156 -22.19 -1.24 14.12
C PRO A 156 -23.15 -0.85 15.27
N PHE A 157 -22.63 -0.78 16.49
CA PHE A 157 -23.41 -0.55 17.70
C PHE A 157 -23.01 0.68 18.50
N PHE A 158 -21.97 1.39 18.07
CA PHE A 158 -21.45 2.54 18.80
C PHE A 158 -20.89 3.62 17.88
N THR A 159 -20.77 4.82 18.43
CA THR A 159 -19.99 5.91 17.85
C THR A 159 -19.06 6.45 18.93
N VAL A 160 -17.78 6.54 18.65
CA VAL A 160 -16.79 7.17 19.53
C VAL A 160 -16.26 8.43 18.84
N THR A 161 -16.20 9.52 19.56
CA THR A 161 -15.51 10.74 19.15
C THR A 161 -14.44 11.09 20.18
N GLY A 162 -13.36 11.73 19.74
CA GLY A 162 -12.28 12.19 20.61
C GLY A 162 -11.22 12.92 19.83
N ARG A 163 -10.12 13.22 20.48
CA ARG A 163 -8.96 13.87 19.86
C ARG A 163 -7.70 13.06 20.14
N GLY A 164 -6.88 12.93 19.08
CA GLY A 164 -5.67 12.11 19.12
C GLY A 164 -5.98 10.62 19.07
N LEU A 165 -5.40 9.92 18.12
CA LEU A 165 -5.49 8.48 17.95
C LEU A 165 -4.09 7.89 17.90
N TRP A 166 -3.90 6.78 18.56
CA TRP A 166 -2.72 5.94 18.44
C TRP A 166 -3.15 4.48 18.26
N VAL A 167 -2.60 3.82 17.25
CA VAL A 167 -2.84 2.41 16.95
C VAL A 167 -1.50 1.70 16.83
N ASP A 168 -1.39 0.54 17.45
CA ASP A 168 -0.29 -0.41 17.30
C ASP A 168 -0.87 -1.66 16.61
N LEU A 169 -0.48 -1.86 15.36
CA LEU A 169 -1.04 -2.92 14.52
C LEU A 169 -0.55 -4.31 14.95
N GLU A 170 0.66 -4.40 15.51
CA GLU A 170 1.20 -5.68 15.97
C GLU A 170 0.53 -6.13 17.26
N LYS A 171 0.30 -5.19 18.19
CA LYS A 171 -0.32 -5.47 19.49
C LYS A 171 -1.84 -5.38 19.44
N GLU A 172 -2.44 -5.01 18.30
CA GLU A 172 -3.88 -4.82 18.11
C GLU A 172 -4.48 -3.86 19.16
N LYS A 173 -3.76 -2.78 19.44
CA LYS A 173 -4.18 -1.78 20.42
C LYS A 173 -4.55 -0.48 19.75
N LEU A 174 -5.70 0.06 20.15
CA LEU A 174 -6.16 1.38 19.76
C LEU A 174 -6.37 2.22 21.03
N LYS A 175 -5.91 3.47 21.00
CA LYS A 175 -6.08 4.43 22.10
C LYS A 175 -6.49 5.79 21.53
N ILE A 176 -7.50 6.41 22.10
CA ILE A 176 -7.87 7.80 21.89
C ILE A 176 -7.40 8.60 23.09
N HIS A 177 -6.74 9.76 22.86
CA HIS A 177 -5.99 10.44 23.91
C HIS A 177 -6.88 11.29 24.80
N THR A 178 -7.76 12.14 24.22
CA THR A 178 -8.54 13.14 24.98
C THR A 178 -9.96 13.30 24.41
N ASP A 179 -10.80 13.95 25.19
CA ASP A 179 -12.16 14.38 24.81
C ASP A 179 -13.05 13.23 24.33
N VAL A 180 -12.88 12.05 24.92
CA VAL A 180 -13.55 10.84 24.48
C VAL A 180 -15.01 10.82 24.90
N THR A 181 -15.89 10.74 23.91
CA THR A 181 -17.34 10.54 24.10
C THR A 181 -17.78 9.31 23.33
N THR A 182 -18.56 8.45 23.98
CA THR A 182 -19.10 7.23 23.38
C THR A 182 -20.63 7.27 23.40
N PHE A 183 -21.24 7.03 22.24
CA PHE A 183 -22.68 6.85 22.08
C PHE A 183 -22.96 5.40 21.68
N LEU A 184 -23.90 4.76 22.35
CA LEU A 184 -24.38 3.43 22.02
C LEU A 184 -25.64 3.53 21.15
N ASN A 185 -25.63 2.88 20.00
CA ASN A 185 -26.76 2.85 19.07
C ASN A 185 -27.67 1.68 19.45
N GLN A 186 -28.80 1.94 20.10
CA GLN A 186 -29.77 0.92 20.56
C GLN A 186 -30.54 0.21 19.43
N ARG A 187 -30.20 0.38 18.17
CA ARG A 187 -31.03 -0.05 17.02
C ARG A 187 -30.88 -1.52 16.58
N SER A 188 -30.41 -2.42 17.43
CA SER A 188 -30.19 -3.82 17.05
C SER A 188 -30.73 -4.84 18.07
N LEU A 189 -31.85 -4.55 18.70
CA LEU A 189 -32.62 -5.55 19.51
C LEU A 189 -34.07 -5.68 19.02
N ILE A 190 -34.19 -5.93 17.67
CA ILE A 190 -35.47 -6.47 17.13
C ILE A 190 -35.11 -7.49 16.07
#